data_99a078fe920c53fdcfbf8894a73b2787
#
_entry.id   99a078fe920c53fdcfbf8894a73b2787
#
_cell.length_a   1.000
_cell.length_b   1.000
_cell.length_c   1.000
_cell.angle_alpha   90.00
_cell.angle_beta   90.00
_cell.angle_gamma   90.00
#
_symmetry.space_group_name_H-M   'P 1'
#
loop_
_entity.id
_entity.type
_entity.pdbx_description
1 polymer ?
#
loop_
_entity_poly.entity_id
_entity_poly.type
_entity_poly.pdbx_seq_one_letter_code
_entity_poly.pdbx_strand_id
1 'polypeptide(L)'
;MILKELTIKSTHEASEIIADMLYEISGEGVNIYDKEDLMELISSQGFWDYVDPEAFTLDDAVYIKAYFKEDEINQKVDEVKARLEDLKIWSVYPLGSLEMTITDVDDASWFENWKKTYKPIECKKLMIVPKWVDTEYPDKIVVKMDPGMAFGSGEHESTKMCLEYLQEIKIQGKSVVDVGCGSGILALAAKALGAGDIEAYDIDDLAVTAAKNNAKENGFDDIKIENSNLLEKSFKTFDVVLANITSEVLKILAKDLRRHVNKDGIVIISGILEILEHDVLSAFTKLDFEVMDRKHKGEWVAFKLKVKDGN
;
A
#
# COMPACT_ATOMS: atom_id res chain seq x y z
N MET A 1 8.96 7.95 19.85
CA MET A 1 9.94 8.99 19.40
C MET A 1 9.10 10.23 19.17
N ILE A 2 9.43 11.36 19.77
CA ILE A 2 8.65 12.59 19.57
C ILE A 2 9.06 13.15 18.22
N LEU A 3 8.13 13.25 17.31
CA LEU A 3 8.30 13.94 16.04
C LEU A 3 7.82 15.39 16.18
N LYS A 4 8.45 16.29 15.46
CA LYS A 4 8.05 17.70 15.32
C LYS A 4 7.52 17.89 13.91
N GLU A 5 6.31 18.42 13.78
CA GLU A 5 5.75 18.83 12.50
C GLU A 5 6.14 20.30 12.25
N LEU A 6 6.81 20.54 11.15
CA LEU A 6 7.04 21.88 10.61
C LEU A 6 5.97 22.13 9.52
N THR A 7 5.15 23.14 9.75
CA THR A 7 4.16 23.58 8.78
C THR A 7 4.58 24.92 8.18
N ILE A 8 4.56 25.03 6.86
CA ILE A 8 4.81 26.29 6.11
C ILE A 8 3.53 26.70 5.40
N LYS A 9 3.13 27.97 5.57
CA LYS A 9 1.99 28.57 4.89
C LYS A 9 2.43 29.23 3.58
N SER A 10 1.85 28.83 2.45
CA SER A 10 2.25 29.27 1.11
C SER A 10 1.05 29.50 0.19
N THR A 11 1.29 29.50 -1.12
CA THR A 11 0.29 29.57 -2.18
C THR A 11 0.25 28.27 -2.99
N HIS A 12 -0.80 28.09 -3.76
CA HIS A 12 -0.94 26.93 -4.67
C HIS A 12 0.25 26.85 -5.63
N GLU A 13 0.62 27.95 -6.28
CA GLU A 13 1.67 27.97 -7.31
C GLU A 13 3.07 27.67 -6.76
N ALA A 14 3.30 27.91 -5.46
CA ALA A 14 4.61 27.64 -4.83
C ALA A 14 4.63 26.34 -4.01
N SER A 15 3.53 25.64 -3.89
CA SER A 15 3.39 24.45 -3.03
C SER A 15 4.38 23.34 -3.39
N GLU A 16 4.47 23.00 -4.66
CA GLU A 16 5.33 21.90 -5.12
C GLU A 16 6.82 22.22 -4.90
N ILE A 17 7.26 23.44 -5.23
CA ILE A 17 8.69 23.80 -5.07
C ILE A 17 9.11 23.83 -3.60
N ILE A 18 8.20 24.23 -2.70
CA ILE A 18 8.46 24.21 -1.26
C ILE A 18 8.40 22.79 -0.73
N ALA A 19 7.50 21.95 -1.24
CA ALA A 19 7.42 20.54 -0.86
C ALA A 19 8.68 19.77 -1.29
N ASP A 20 9.17 19.98 -2.50
CA ASP A 20 10.42 19.38 -2.99
C ASP A 20 11.60 19.80 -2.11
N MET A 21 11.70 21.09 -1.79
CA MET A 21 12.73 21.61 -0.89
C MET A 21 12.66 20.96 0.49
N LEU A 22 11.46 20.83 1.06
CA LEU A 22 11.25 20.18 2.35
C LEU A 22 11.57 18.69 2.30
N TYR A 23 11.23 18.00 1.23
CA TYR A 23 11.55 16.60 1.02
C TYR A 23 13.08 16.38 0.98
N GLU A 24 13.83 17.24 0.27
CA GLU A 24 15.29 17.17 0.25
C GLU A 24 15.91 17.34 1.66
N ILE A 25 15.33 18.21 2.49
CA ILE A 25 15.83 18.51 3.83
C ILE A 25 15.42 17.45 4.84
N SER A 26 14.18 16.96 4.79
CA SER A 26 13.65 15.96 5.73
C SER A 26 14.11 14.55 5.42
N GLY A 27 14.25 14.21 4.14
CA GLY A 27 14.47 12.85 3.67
C GLY A 27 13.24 11.93 3.86
N GLU A 28 12.10 12.51 4.25
CA GLU A 28 10.84 11.80 4.52
C GLU A 28 9.68 12.46 3.77
N GLY A 29 8.51 11.83 3.78
CA GLY A 29 7.34 12.33 3.07
C GLY A 29 6.91 13.73 3.51
N VAL A 30 6.43 14.53 2.57
CA VAL A 30 5.88 15.86 2.77
C VAL A 30 4.41 15.85 2.39
N ASN A 31 3.56 16.46 3.21
CA ASN A 31 2.14 16.58 2.94
C ASN A 31 1.78 17.99 2.49
N ILE A 32 1.02 18.12 1.41
CA ILE A 32 0.47 19.37 0.93
C ILE A 32 -1.03 19.38 1.22
N TYR A 33 -1.50 20.41 1.90
CA TYR A 33 -2.91 20.65 2.18
C TYR A 33 -3.35 21.87 1.38
N ASP A 34 -3.97 21.62 0.24
CA ASP A 34 -4.47 22.64 -0.69
C ASP A 34 -5.98 22.46 -0.85
N LYS A 35 -6.72 23.55 -0.61
CA LYS A 35 -8.18 23.55 -0.71
C LYS A 35 -8.64 23.46 -2.17
N GLU A 36 -7.88 24.01 -3.12
CA GLU A 36 -8.21 23.95 -4.55
C GLU A 36 -8.10 22.50 -5.05
N ASP A 37 -6.99 21.81 -4.75
CA ASP A 37 -6.80 20.40 -5.09
C ASP A 37 -7.88 19.53 -4.44
N LEU A 38 -8.24 19.83 -3.19
CA LEU A 38 -9.30 19.13 -2.48
C LEU A 38 -10.66 19.30 -3.18
N MET A 39 -10.99 20.54 -3.61
CA MET A 39 -12.24 20.82 -4.31
C MET A 39 -12.29 20.19 -5.70
N GLU A 40 -11.16 20.11 -6.40
CA GLU A 40 -11.04 19.41 -7.67
C GLU A 40 -11.22 17.90 -7.48
N LEU A 41 -10.61 17.32 -6.46
CA LEU A 41 -10.77 15.92 -6.09
C LEU A 41 -12.24 15.57 -5.76
N ILE A 42 -12.91 16.42 -4.99
CA ILE A 42 -14.33 16.26 -4.64
C ILE A 42 -15.23 16.36 -5.89
N SER A 43 -14.90 17.24 -6.83
CA SER A 43 -15.70 17.45 -8.05
C SER A 43 -15.54 16.32 -9.08
N SER A 44 -14.44 15.61 -9.07
CA SER A 44 -14.10 14.54 -10.05
C SER A 44 -14.76 13.18 -9.80
N GLN A 45 -15.73 13.05 -8.92
CA GLN A 45 -16.52 11.84 -8.63
C GLN A 45 -15.69 10.57 -8.36
N GLY A 46 -15.27 10.34 -7.13
CA GLY A 46 -14.83 9.01 -6.79
C GLY A 46 -14.06 8.76 -5.49
N PHE A 47 -13.56 9.75 -4.80
CA PHE A 47 -12.71 9.54 -3.62
C PHE A 47 -13.22 10.24 -2.36
N TRP A 48 -14.30 9.73 -1.77
CA TRP A 48 -14.82 10.24 -0.49
C TRP A 48 -14.16 9.62 0.76
N ASP A 49 -13.33 8.60 0.59
CA ASP A 49 -12.87 7.78 1.73
C ASP A 49 -11.61 8.31 2.45
N TYR A 50 -10.97 9.38 1.95
CA TYR A 50 -9.72 9.90 2.56
C TYR A 50 -9.60 11.42 2.49
N VAL A 51 -10.56 12.15 3.00
CA VAL A 51 -10.40 13.58 3.20
C VAL A 51 -10.23 13.85 4.69
N ASP A 52 -9.06 14.36 5.08
CA ASP A 52 -8.79 14.83 6.43
C ASP A 52 -9.83 15.90 6.80
N PRO A 53 -10.62 15.72 7.88
CA PRO A 53 -11.60 16.72 8.30
C PRO A 53 -10.99 18.12 8.56
N GLU A 54 -9.70 18.21 8.91
CA GLU A 54 -8.99 19.47 9.09
C GLU A 54 -8.84 20.24 7.77
N ALA A 55 -8.76 19.56 6.63
CA ALA A 55 -8.68 20.19 5.33
C ALA A 55 -9.90 21.07 4.98
N PHE A 56 -11.08 20.81 5.56
CA PHE A 56 -12.27 21.63 5.37
C PHE A 56 -12.27 22.93 6.19
N THR A 57 -11.39 23.06 7.18
CA THR A 57 -11.28 24.25 8.03
C THR A 57 -10.21 25.23 7.57
N LEU A 58 -9.48 24.89 6.50
CA LEU A 58 -8.41 25.72 5.95
C LEU A 58 -8.96 27.03 5.33
N ASP A 59 -8.23 28.10 5.54
CA ASP A 59 -8.36 29.32 4.74
C ASP A 59 -7.88 29.07 3.29
N ASP A 60 -7.86 30.11 2.45
CA ASP A 60 -7.43 29.97 1.04
C ASP A 60 -5.89 29.86 0.87
N ALA A 61 -5.16 29.56 1.95
CA ALA A 61 -3.73 29.32 1.90
C ALA A 61 -3.42 27.83 1.82
N VAL A 62 -2.27 27.52 1.24
CA VAL A 62 -1.73 26.14 1.18
C VAL A 62 -0.82 25.92 2.37
N TYR A 63 -0.95 24.75 2.99
CA TYR A 63 -0.14 24.35 4.12
C TYR A 63 0.71 23.13 3.74
N ILE A 64 2.02 23.29 3.86
CA ILE A 64 2.99 22.25 3.51
C ILE A 64 3.64 21.76 4.81
N LYS A 65 3.53 20.47 5.09
CA LYS A 65 3.95 19.86 6.35
C LYS A 65 5.07 18.86 6.13
N ALA A 66 6.14 18.98 6.91
CA ALA A 66 7.25 18.02 6.95
C ALA A 66 7.54 17.61 8.40
N TYR A 67 8.05 16.41 8.59
CA TYR A 67 8.26 15.81 9.89
C TYR A 67 9.76 15.63 10.18
N PHE A 68 10.16 15.96 11.39
CA PHE A 68 11.55 15.90 11.82
C PHE A 68 11.66 15.29 13.22
N LYS A 69 12.79 14.70 13.52
CA LYS A 69 13.07 14.25 14.89
C LYS A 69 13.30 15.44 15.81
N GLU A 70 12.91 15.29 17.08
CA GLU A 70 13.01 16.37 18.08
C GLU A 70 14.43 16.89 18.26
N ASP A 71 15.44 16.03 18.17
CA ASP A 71 16.85 16.41 18.31
C ASP A 71 17.43 17.12 17.08
N GLU A 72 16.81 17.00 15.91
CA GLU A 72 17.27 17.58 14.66
C GLU A 72 16.52 18.85 14.26
N ILE A 73 15.31 19.10 14.81
CA ILE A 73 14.38 20.12 14.32
C ILE A 73 14.98 21.53 14.27
N ASN A 74 15.75 21.95 15.27
CA ASN A 74 16.30 23.30 15.31
C ASN A 74 17.29 23.56 14.17
N GLN A 75 18.17 22.59 13.89
CA GLN A 75 19.13 22.68 12.79
C GLN A 75 18.39 22.66 11.43
N LYS A 76 17.40 21.78 11.29
CA LYS A 76 16.61 21.64 10.06
C LYS A 76 15.78 22.87 9.77
N VAL A 77 15.19 23.50 10.78
CA VAL A 77 14.45 24.76 10.63
C VAL A 77 15.35 25.90 10.16
N ASP A 78 16.57 25.99 10.64
CA ASP A 78 17.52 27.01 10.18
C ASP A 78 17.93 26.77 8.71
N GLU A 79 18.09 25.50 8.30
CA GLU A 79 18.32 25.13 6.91
C GLU A 79 17.11 25.49 6.02
N VAL A 80 15.88 25.20 6.46
CA VAL A 80 14.66 25.56 5.76
C VAL A 80 14.56 27.08 5.60
N LYS A 81 14.81 27.86 6.66
CA LYS A 81 14.80 29.32 6.57
C LYS A 81 15.79 29.85 5.53
N ALA A 82 17.01 29.33 5.52
CA ALA A 82 18.03 29.76 4.56
C ALA A 82 17.56 29.46 3.12
N ARG A 83 17.03 28.28 2.85
CA ARG A 83 16.52 27.89 1.54
C ARG A 83 15.28 28.73 1.12
N LEU A 84 14.39 29.08 2.05
CA LEU A 84 13.26 29.95 1.76
C LEU A 84 13.72 31.39 1.44
N GLU A 85 14.76 31.91 2.10
CA GLU A 85 15.33 33.22 1.74
C GLU A 85 15.96 33.19 0.34
N ASP A 86 16.65 32.12 -0.03
CA ASP A 86 17.17 31.95 -1.38
C ASP A 86 15.99 31.85 -2.39
N LEU A 87 14.94 31.13 -2.06
CA LEU A 87 13.75 30.97 -2.90
C LEU A 87 13.07 32.31 -3.19
N LYS A 88 13.02 33.25 -2.21
CA LYS A 88 12.48 34.60 -2.41
C LYS A 88 13.21 35.39 -3.48
N ILE A 89 14.49 35.08 -3.72
CA ILE A 89 15.34 35.84 -4.66
C ILE A 89 15.04 35.44 -6.12
N TRP A 90 14.77 34.17 -6.36
CA TRP A 90 14.69 33.64 -7.73
C TRP A 90 13.31 33.05 -8.10
N SER A 91 12.40 32.90 -7.16
CA SER A 91 11.06 32.40 -7.46
C SER A 91 10.29 33.39 -8.35
N VAL A 92 9.67 32.83 -9.38
CA VAL A 92 8.74 33.56 -10.26
C VAL A 92 7.31 33.49 -9.76
N TYR A 93 7.04 32.64 -8.78
CA TYR A 93 5.73 32.44 -8.18
C TYR A 93 5.57 33.24 -6.89
N PRO A 94 4.36 33.70 -6.56
CA PRO A 94 4.08 34.30 -5.26
C PRO A 94 4.24 33.23 -4.18
N LEU A 95 5.07 33.48 -3.16
CA LEU A 95 5.38 32.49 -2.13
C LEU A 95 4.41 32.53 -0.93
N GLY A 96 3.51 33.50 -0.89
CA GLY A 96 2.63 33.69 0.27
C GLY A 96 3.35 34.24 1.49
N SER A 97 2.84 33.95 2.68
CA SER A 97 3.40 34.50 3.93
C SER A 97 4.69 33.82 4.36
N LEU A 98 4.91 32.58 3.97
CA LEU A 98 5.99 31.68 4.44
C LEU A 98 6.04 31.61 5.98
N GLU A 99 4.91 31.83 6.63
CA GLU A 99 4.77 31.66 8.07
C GLU A 99 5.05 30.20 8.43
N MET A 100 5.93 30.00 9.43
CA MET A 100 6.32 28.69 9.90
C MET A 100 5.79 28.44 11.30
N THR A 101 5.19 27.29 11.51
CA THR A 101 4.79 26.81 12.83
C THR A 101 5.41 25.45 13.09
N ILE A 102 5.83 25.23 14.34
CA ILE A 102 6.34 23.92 14.78
C ILE A 102 5.41 23.43 15.86
N THR A 103 4.88 22.23 15.66
CA THR A 103 4.01 21.57 16.63
C THR A 103 4.59 20.23 17.03
N ASP A 104 4.34 19.85 18.27
CA ASP A 104 4.68 18.52 18.74
C ASP A 104 3.67 17.54 18.13
N VAL A 105 4.19 16.59 17.36
CA VAL A 105 3.39 15.46 16.94
C VAL A 105 3.52 14.40 18.03
N ASP A 106 2.52 14.30 18.86
CA ASP A 106 2.39 13.14 19.74
C ASP A 106 2.01 11.95 18.84
N ASP A 107 3.04 11.15 18.50
CA ASP A 107 2.91 9.89 17.76
C ASP A 107 1.75 9.03 18.33
N ALA A 108 1.55 9.11 19.65
CA ALA A 108 0.49 8.37 20.32
C ALA A 108 -0.91 8.94 19.99
N SER A 109 -1.07 10.26 19.95
CA SER A 109 -2.38 10.87 19.68
C SER A 109 -2.79 10.77 18.21
N TRP A 110 -1.85 10.93 17.29
CA TRP A 110 -2.08 10.70 15.84
C TRP A 110 -2.42 9.24 15.57
N PHE A 111 -1.63 8.31 16.11
CA PHE A 111 -1.84 6.87 15.95
C PHE A 111 -3.17 6.41 16.59
N GLU A 112 -3.53 6.95 17.77
CA GLU A 112 -4.83 6.64 18.40
C GLU A 112 -6.02 7.24 17.63
N ASN A 113 -5.88 8.42 17.02
CA ASN A 113 -6.92 8.99 16.17
C ASN A 113 -7.05 8.22 14.85
N TRP A 114 -5.93 7.88 14.21
CA TRP A 114 -5.90 7.03 13.02
C TRP A 114 -6.52 5.65 13.30
N LYS A 115 -6.21 5.00 14.44
CA LYS A 115 -6.85 3.76 14.84
C LYS A 115 -8.38 3.86 14.92
N LYS A 116 -8.93 4.99 15.35
CA LYS A 116 -10.38 5.21 15.43
C LYS A 116 -11.05 5.30 14.06
N THR A 117 -10.34 5.75 13.05
CA THR A 117 -10.88 5.87 11.68
C THR A 117 -10.85 4.54 10.92
N TYR A 118 -9.97 3.61 11.32
CA TYR A 118 -9.83 2.33 10.64
C TYR A 118 -10.96 1.37 10.98
N LYS A 119 -11.73 0.98 9.97
CA LYS A 119 -12.88 0.07 10.11
C LYS A 119 -12.52 -1.35 9.67
N PRO A 120 -13.12 -2.39 10.28
CA PRO A 120 -13.02 -3.74 9.75
C PRO A 120 -13.53 -3.82 8.32
N ILE A 121 -12.79 -4.55 7.47
CA ILE A 121 -13.10 -4.68 6.05
C ILE A 121 -13.77 -6.03 5.82
N GLU A 122 -15.01 -5.98 5.38
CA GLU A 122 -15.75 -7.19 5.00
C GLU A 122 -15.48 -7.54 3.54
N CYS A 123 -15.02 -8.77 3.30
CA CYS A 123 -14.86 -9.34 1.97
C CYS A 123 -15.45 -10.75 1.91
N LYS A 124 -16.72 -10.88 1.50
CA LYS A 124 -17.46 -12.16 1.47
C LYS A 124 -17.40 -12.90 2.82
N LYS A 125 -16.69 -14.05 2.89
CA LYS A 125 -16.51 -14.85 4.12
C LYS A 125 -15.39 -14.32 5.02
N LEU A 126 -14.47 -13.52 4.47
CA LEU A 126 -13.37 -12.93 5.22
C LEU A 126 -13.78 -11.63 5.90
N MET A 127 -13.24 -11.41 7.09
CA MET A 127 -13.27 -10.15 7.79
C MET A 127 -11.82 -9.77 8.15
N ILE A 128 -11.32 -8.70 7.56
CA ILE A 128 -10.00 -8.16 7.90
C ILE A 128 -10.21 -7.17 9.03
N VAL A 129 -9.61 -7.42 10.17
CA VAL A 129 -9.87 -6.67 11.40
C VAL A 129 -8.57 -6.10 11.94
N PRO A 130 -8.52 -4.79 12.27
CA PRO A 130 -7.37 -4.24 12.98
C PRO A 130 -7.10 -4.99 14.28
N LYS A 131 -5.82 -5.25 14.58
CA LYS A 131 -5.43 -6.04 15.76
C LYS A 131 -5.94 -5.51 17.11
N TRP A 132 -6.26 -4.20 17.18
CA TRP A 132 -6.79 -3.55 18.37
C TRP A 132 -8.32 -3.59 18.51
N VAL A 133 -9.01 -4.14 17.50
CA VAL A 133 -10.48 -4.31 17.54
C VAL A 133 -10.79 -5.67 18.13
N ASP A 134 -11.40 -5.67 19.31
CA ASP A 134 -11.82 -6.88 20.02
C ASP A 134 -13.32 -7.10 19.81
N THR A 135 -13.69 -7.45 18.58
CA THR A 135 -15.07 -7.74 18.19
C THR A 135 -15.14 -9.14 17.59
N GLU A 136 -16.09 -9.94 18.02
CA GLU A 136 -16.35 -11.26 17.45
C GLU A 136 -17.20 -11.15 16.18
N TYR A 137 -16.84 -11.94 15.18
CA TYR A 137 -17.57 -12.08 13.91
C TYR A 137 -17.90 -13.57 13.69
N PRO A 138 -18.95 -14.10 14.34
CA PRO A 138 -19.20 -15.57 14.42
C PRO A 138 -19.40 -16.26 13.07
N ASP A 139 -19.84 -15.51 12.04
CA ASP A 139 -20.09 -16.04 10.69
C ASP A 139 -18.97 -15.73 9.69
N LYS A 140 -17.83 -15.21 10.16
CA LYS A 140 -16.72 -14.77 9.32
C LYS A 140 -15.42 -15.46 9.68
N ILE A 141 -14.56 -15.62 8.70
CA ILE A 141 -13.16 -16.00 8.87
C ILE A 141 -12.38 -14.70 9.12
N VAL A 142 -11.93 -14.52 10.35
CA VAL A 142 -11.27 -13.29 10.77
C VAL A 142 -9.77 -13.38 10.49
N VAL A 143 -9.22 -12.33 9.92
CA VAL A 143 -7.78 -12.09 9.78
C VAL A 143 -7.45 -10.79 10.47
N LYS A 144 -6.68 -10.86 11.56
CA LYS A 144 -6.21 -9.70 12.30
C LYS A 144 -5.02 -9.07 11.58
N MET A 145 -5.02 -7.76 11.44
CA MET A 145 -3.97 -7.02 10.77
C MET A 145 -3.53 -5.82 11.62
N ASP A 146 -2.23 -5.58 11.64
CA ASP A 146 -1.71 -4.26 11.92
C ASP A 146 -1.53 -3.57 10.57
N PRO A 147 -2.38 -2.62 10.21
CA PRO A 147 -2.25 -1.95 8.91
C PRO A 147 -0.99 -1.11 8.80
N GLY A 148 -0.35 -0.71 9.91
CA GLY A 148 0.96 -0.11 9.98
C GLY A 148 1.34 0.84 8.83
N MET A 149 2.64 1.03 8.61
CA MET A 149 3.18 1.76 7.44
C MET A 149 3.48 0.86 6.24
N ALA A 150 3.23 -0.45 6.33
CA ALA A 150 3.41 -1.37 5.20
C ALA A 150 2.20 -1.31 4.25
N PHE A 151 2.47 -1.35 2.93
CA PHE A 151 1.42 -1.42 1.91
C PHE A 151 0.53 -2.66 2.10
N GLY A 152 -0.77 -2.53 1.81
CA GLY A 152 -1.74 -3.64 1.89
C GLY A 152 -2.61 -3.60 3.14
N SER A 153 -3.24 -2.46 3.43
CA SER A 153 -4.24 -2.33 4.50
C SER A 153 -5.50 -3.18 4.27
N GLY A 154 -5.75 -3.60 3.02
CA GLY A 154 -6.94 -4.33 2.60
C GLY A 154 -8.05 -3.46 2.03
N GLU A 155 -7.99 -2.15 2.18
CA GLU A 155 -9.02 -1.21 1.68
C GLU A 155 -8.94 -1.01 0.16
N HIS A 156 -7.74 -1.12 -0.39
CA HIS A 156 -7.49 -0.87 -1.80
C HIS A 156 -8.22 -1.89 -2.70
N GLU A 157 -8.79 -1.42 -3.82
CA GLU A 157 -9.56 -2.24 -4.76
C GLU A 157 -8.79 -3.44 -5.28
N SER A 158 -7.48 -3.27 -5.56
CA SER A 158 -6.62 -4.36 -6.05
C SER A 158 -6.53 -5.51 -5.03
N THR A 159 -6.42 -5.19 -3.75
CA THR A 159 -6.36 -6.17 -2.66
C THR A 159 -7.71 -6.87 -2.48
N LYS A 160 -8.82 -6.11 -2.51
CA LYS A 160 -10.17 -6.67 -2.42
C LYS A 160 -10.43 -7.69 -3.54
N MET A 161 -10.01 -7.40 -4.78
CA MET A 161 -10.16 -8.34 -5.90
C MET A 161 -9.36 -9.63 -5.71
N CYS A 162 -8.14 -9.55 -5.16
CA CYS A 162 -7.35 -10.74 -4.83
C CYS A 162 -8.01 -11.58 -3.72
N LEU A 163 -8.51 -10.94 -2.66
CA LEU A 163 -9.24 -11.59 -1.57
C LEU A 163 -10.53 -12.26 -2.07
N GLU A 164 -11.22 -11.68 -3.03
CA GLU A 164 -12.38 -12.30 -3.66
C GLU A 164 -12.00 -13.54 -4.45
N TYR A 165 -10.94 -13.49 -5.26
CA TYR A 165 -10.45 -14.64 -6.03
C TYR A 165 -10.00 -15.79 -5.12
N LEU A 166 -9.31 -15.49 -4.01
CA LEU A 166 -8.91 -16.50 -3.03
C LEU A 166 -10.10 -17.31 -2.49
N GLN A 167 -11.27 -16.68 -2.34
CA GLN A 167 -12.48 -17.33 -1.85
C GLN A 167 -13.27 -18.08 -2.93
N GLU A 168 -12.94 -17.87 -4.21
CA GLU A 168 -13.58 -18.53 -5.36
C GLU A 168 -12.85 -19.80 -5.82
N ILE A 169 -11.63 -19.99 -5.35
CA ILE A 169 -10.81 -21.16 -5.68
C ILE A 169 -10.85 -22.21 -4.55
N LYS A 170 -10.59 -23.46 -4.89
CA LYS A 170 -10.44 -24.55 -3.91
C LYS A 170 -9.03 -24.49 -3.30
N ILE A 171 -8.87 -23.63 -2.27
CA ILE A 171 -7.55 -23.36 -1.68
C ILE A 171 -7.16 -24.33 -0.57
N GLN A 172 -8.10 -25.10 -0.01
CA GLN A 172 -7.88 -26.01 1.12
C GLN A 172 -6.73 -26.98 0.84
N GLY A 173 -5.69 -26.94 1.69
CA GLY A 173 -4.50 -27.80 1.60
C GLY A 173 -3.54 -27.47 0.44
N LYS A 174 -3.82 -26.44 -0.35
CA LYS A 174 -2.99 -26.02 -1.48
C LYS A 174 -1.74 -25.30 -1.02
N SER A 175 -0.64 -25.48 -1.79
CA SER A 175 0.56 -24.68 -1.63
C SER A 175 0.39 -23.29 -2.27
N VAL A 176 0.78 -22.24 -1.55
CA VAL A 176 0.58 -20.85 -1.96
C VAL A 176 1.89 -20.08 -1.86
N VAL A 177 2.14 -19.20 -2.81
CA VAL A 177 3.17 -18.16 -2.66
C VAL A 177 2.56 -16.79 -2.88
N ASP A 178 2.93 -15.83 -2.02
CA ASP A 178 2.57 -14.41 -2.09
C ASP A 178 3.81 -13.59 -2.44
N VAL A 179 3.82 -12.98 -3.64
CA VAL A 179 4.97 -12.27 -4.22
C VAL A 179 4.74 -10.77 -4.12
N GLY A 180 5.62 -10.07 -3.40
CA GLY A 180 5.40 -8.70 -2.99
C GLY A 180 4.32 -8.65 -1.92
N CYS A 181 4.54 -9.37 -0.83
CA CYS A 181 3.48 -9.65 0.16
C CYS A 181 3.08 -8.43 1.00
N GLY A 182 3.90 -7.38 1.06
CA GLY A 182 3.64 -6.19 1.87
C GLY A 182 3.33 -6.54 3.32
N SER A 183 2.15 -6.16 3.80
CA SER A 183 1.64 -6.49 5.14
C SER A 183 1.38 -7.99 5.39
N GLY A 184 1.45 -8.82 4.33
CA GLY A 184 1.13 -10.25 4.37
C GLY A 184 -0.35 -10.58 4.22
N ILE A 185 -1.21 -9.63 3.94
CA ILE A 185 -2.67 -9.79 3.96
C ILE A 185 -3.16 -10.95 3.08
N LEU A 186 -2.60 -11.15 1.88
CA LEU A 186 -3.03 -12.21 0.97
C LEU A 186 -2.57 -13.58 1.44
N ALA A 187 -1.32 -13.70 1.91
CA ALA A 187 -0.79 -14.91 2.52
C ALA A 187 -1.59 -15.33 3.75
N LEU A 188 -1.92 -14.37 4.64
CA LEU A 188 -2.71 -14.60 5.84
C LEU A 188 -4.14 -15.00 5.51
N ALA A 189 -4.77 -14.34 4.53
CA ALA A 189 -6.09 -14.71 4.06
C ALA A 189 -6.11 -16.12 3.45
N ALA A 190 -5.08 -16.48 2.66
CA ALA A 190 -4.92 -17.82 2.13
C ALA A 190 -4.82 -18.86 3.26
N LYS A 191 -4.03 -18.57 4.31
CA LYS A 191 -3.89 -19.45 5.48
C LYS A 191 -5.21 -19.61 6.23
N ALA A 192 -5.90 -18.52 6.50
CA ALA A 192 -7.19 -18.52 7.18
C ALA A 192 -8.27 -19.29 6.38
N LEU A 193 -8.20 -19.28 5.06
CA LEU A 193 -9.06 -20.07 4.17
C LEU A 193 -8.64 -21.55 4.06
N GLY A 194 -7.57 -21.97 4.75
CA GLY A 194 -7.14 -23.34 4.85
C GLY A 194 -6.07 -23.79 3.86
N ALA A 195 -5.32 -22.87 3.26
CA ALA A 195 -4.13 -23.21 2.50
C ALA A 195 -3.13 -24.01 3.35
N GLY A 196 -2.36 -24.86 2.73
CA GLY A 196 -1.36 -25.72 3.38
C GLY A 196 -0.02 -25.00 3.57
N ASP A 197 0.95 -25.33 2.72
CA ASP A 197 2.30 -24.72 2.73
C ASP A 197 2.24 -23.32 2.10
N ILE A 198 2.69 -22.31 2.83
CA ILE A 198 2.66 -20.91 2.36
C ILE A 198 4.04 -20.29 2.47
N GLU A 199 4.47 -19.70 1.37
CA GLU A 199 5.63 -18.80 1.32
C GLU A 199 5.18 -17.40 0.96
N ALA A 200 5.81 -16.38 1.54
CA ALA A 200 5.55 -14.97 1.26
C ALA A 200 6.89 -14.23 1.14
N TYR A 201 7.02 -13.41 0.12
CA TYR A 201 8.26 -12.72 -0.21
C TYR A 201 8.03 -11.26 -0.48
N ASP A 202 8.93 -10.42 0.04
CA ASP A 202 8.98 -9.01 -0.29
C ASP A 202 10.43 -8.55 -0.39
N ILE A 203 10.69 -7.52 -1.18
CA ILE A 203 12.02 -6.92 -1.30
C ILE A 203 12.33 -5.97 -0.13
N ASP A 204 11.29 -5.44 0.52
CA ASP A 204 11.39 -4.51 1.63
C ASP A 204 11.43 -5.24 2.97
N ASP A 205 12.49 -5.05 3.74
CA ASP A 205 12.65 -5.63 5.08
C ASP A 205 11.59 -5.15 6.08
N LEU A 206 11.06 -3.93 5.91
CA LEU A 206 9.97 -3.41 6.74
C LEU A 206 8.67 -4.16 6.45
N ALA A 207 8.37 -4.43 5.18
CA ALA A 207 7.22 -5.23 4.76
C ALA A 207 7.33 -6.66 5.31
N VAL A 208 8.49 -7.31 5.19
CA VAL A 208 8.76 -8.64 5.76
C VAL A 208 8.55 -8.67 7.27
N THR A 209 9.00 -7.63 7.97
CA THR A 209 8.82 -7.51 9.43
C THR A 209 7.34 -7.36 9.78
N ALA A 210 6.60 -6.51 9.06
CA ALA A 210 5.17 -6.31 9.25
C ALA A 210 4.38 -7.61 8.99
N ALA A 211 4.66 -8.30 7.88
CA ALA A 211 4.02 -9.57 7.55
C ALA A 211 4.25 -10.65 8.62
N LYS A 212 5.48 -10.76 9.16
CA LYS A 212 5.79 -11.68 10.26
C LYS A 212 5.03 -11.36 11.53
N ASN A 213 4.92 -10.08 11.88
CA ASN A 213 4.16 -9.64 13.06
C ASN A 213 2.68 -9.96 12.89
N ASN A 214 2.11 -9.70 11.72
CA ASN A 214 0.73 -10.01 11.39
C ASN A 214 0.46 -11.53 11.38
N ALA A 215 1.41 -12.33 10.87
CA ALA A 215 1.31 -13.79 10.93
C ALA A 215 1.26 -14.29 12.38
N LYS A 216 2.15 -13.79 13.23
CA LYS A 216 2.18 -14.13 14.66
C LYS A 216 0.89 -13.73 15.38
N GLU A 217 0.32 -12.55 15.08
CA GLU A 217 -0.95 -12.08 15.66
C GLU A 217 -2.13 -13.03 15.37
N ASN A 218 -2.08 -13.72 14.21
CA ASN A 218 -3.07 -14.72 13.81
C ASN A 218 -2.73 -16.14 14.24
N GLY A 219 -1.59 -16.38 14.90
CA GLY A 219 -1.12 -17.72 15.24
C GLY A 219 -0.66 -18.55 14.03
N PHE A 220 -0.22 -17.90 12.95
CA PHE A 220 0.23 -18.53 11.71
C PHE A 220 1.76 -18.58 11.63
N ASP A 221 2.40 -19.17 12.65
CA ASP A 221 3.86 -19.23 12.76
C ASP A 221 4.53 -20.13 11.69
N ASP A 222 3.75 -20.92 10.97
CA ASP A 222 4.21 -21.85 9.94
C ASP A 222 4.26 -21.23 8.52
N ILE A 223 3.90 -19.98 8.35
CA ILE A 223 4.09 -19.25 7.09
C ILE A 223 5.56 -18.86 6.97
N LYS A 224 6.21 -19.30 5.88
CA LYS A 224 7.57 -18.85 5.56
C LYS A 224 7.55 -17.45 4.97
N ILE A 225 8.04 -16.46 5.69
CA ILE A 225 8.09 -15.06 5.25
C ILE A 225 9.55 -14.59 5.21
N GLU A 226 10.05 -14.19 4.04
CA GLU A 226 11.45 -13.83 3.85
C GLU A 226 11.61 -12.65 2.89
N ASN A 227 12.70 -11.89 3.09
CA ASN A 227 13.13 -10.91 2.10
C ASN A 227 13.62 -11.62 0.83
N SER A 228 13.09 -11.23 -0.33
CA SER A 228 13.50 -11.75 -1.63
C SER A 228 13.12 -10.78 -2.75
N ASN A 229 13.97 -10.67 -3.75
CA ASN A 229 13.57 -10.07 -5.01
C ASN A 229 12.70 -11.08 -5.78
N LEU A 230 11.38 -10.86 -5.77
CA LEU A 230 10.41 -11.80 -6.34
C LEU A 230 10.61 -13.23 -5.80
N LEU A 231 10.79 -14.21 -6.69
CA LEU A 231 10.92 -15.63 -6.37
C LEU A 231 12.37 -16.15 -6.35
N GLU A 232 13.38 -15.28 -6.31
CA GLU A 232 14.79 -15.68 -6.37
C GLU A 232 15.21 -16.67 -5.27
N LYS A 233 14.58 -16.59 -4.09
CA LYS A 233 14.85 -17.50 -2.96
C LYS A 233 13.91 -18.69 -2.88
N SER A 234 12.95 -18.81 -3.80
CA SER A 234 12.05 -19.97 -3.86
C SER A 234 12.55 -20.99 -4.87
N PHE A 235 12.55 -22.25 -4.47
CA PHE A 235 12.91 -23.41 -5.32
C PHE A 235 11.75 -24.38 -5.49
N LYS A 236 10.54 -23.97 -5.07
CA LYS A 236 9.33 -24.79 -5.11
C LYS A 236 8.43 -24.40 -6.28
N THR A 237 7.47 -25.28 -6.53
CA THR A 237 6.31 -24.97 -7.35
C THR A 237 5.06 -24.90 -6.45
N PHE A 238 4.11 -24.07 -6.84
CA PHE A 238 2.92 -23.77 -6.04
C PHE A 238 1.64 -24.05 -6.81
N ASP A 239 0.60 -24.42 -6.08
CA ASP A 239 -0.75 -24.57 -6.62
C ASP A 239 -1.40 -23.21 -6.87
N VAL A 240 -1.04 -22.19 -6.04
CA VAL A 240 -1.56 -20.85 -6.16
C VAL A 240 -0.42 -19.83 -6.01
N VAL A 241 -0.34 -18.92 -6.96
CA VAL A 241 0.56 -17.77 -6.89
C VAL A 241 -0.27 -16.49 -6.79
N LEU A 242 0.06 -15.66 -5.83
CA LEU A 242 -0.54 -14.35 -5.61
C LEU A 242 0.51 -13.28 -5.90
N ALA A 243 0.13 -12.22 -6.61
CA ALA A 243 0.99 -11.06 -6.83
C ALA A 243 0.13 -9.80 -7.01
N ASN A 244 0.08 -8.97 -5.98
CA ASN A 244 -0.55 -7.66 -6.03
C ASN A 244 0.53 -6.58 -6.02
N ILE A 245 1.17 -6.40 -7.16
CA ILE A 245 2.35 -5.54 -7.35
C ILE A 245 2.20 -4.72 -8.64
N THR A 246 3.09 -3.74 -8.85
CA THR A 246 3.00 -2.85 -10.01
C THR A 246 3.13 -3.58 -11.35
N SER A 247 2.52 -3.02 -12.39
CA SER A 247 2.50 -3.59 -13.75
C SER A 247 3.90 -3.90 -14.29
N GLU A 248 4.89 -3.04 -14.01
CA GLU A 248 6.27 -3.25 -14.46
C GLU A 248 6.90 -4.46 -13.79
N VAL A 249 6.69 -4.61 -12.48
CA VAL A 249 7.22 -5.74 -11.70
C VAL A 249 6.53 -7.04 -12.09
N LEU A 250 5.22 -7.01 -12.38
CA LEU A 250 4.48 -8.18 -12.91
C LEU A 250 5.06 -8.68 -14.23
N LYS A 251 5.44 -7.79 -15.14
CA LYS A 251 6.09 -8.17 -16.42
C LYS A 251 7.46 -8.83 -16.21
N ILE A 252 8.18 -8.44 -15.16
CA ILE A 252 9.44 -9.08 -14.76
C ILE A 252 9.15 -10.47 -14.18
N LEU A 253 8.22 -10.55 -13.22
CA LEU A 253 7.80 -11.81 -12.59
C LEU A 253 7.36 -12.85 -13.62
N ALA A 254 6.60 -12.44 -14.64
CA ALA A 254 6.08 -13.34 -15.68
C ALA A 254 7.16 -14.19 -16.33
N LYS A 255 8.38 -13.63 -16.53
CA LYS A 255 9.50 -14.32 -17.22
C LYS A 255 9.98 -15.58 -16.50
N ASP A 256 9.83 -15.58 -15.18
CA ASP A 256 10.33 -16.66 -14.32
C ASP A 256 9.22 -17.49 -13.69
N LEU A 257 8.01 -16.97 -13.70
CA LEU A 257 6.88 -17.52 -12.97
C LEU A 257 6.51 -18.94 -13.37
N ARG A 258 6.66 -19.29 -14.67
CA ARG A 258 6.27 -20.60 -15.21
C ARG A 258 6.91 -21.77 -14.47
N ARG A 259 8.15 -21.64 -14.02
CA ARG A 259 8.87 -22.68 -13.27
C ARG A 259 8.41 -22.84 -11.82
N HIS A 260 7.64 -21.87 -11.31
CA HIS A 260 7.13 -21.85 -9.94
C HIS A 260 5.64 -22.20 -9.83
N VAL A 261 4.97 -22.51 -10.95
CA VAL A 261 3.55 -22.85 -10.99
C VAL A 261 3.37 -24.31 -11.33
N ASN A 262 2.61 -25.05 -10.50
CA ASN A 262 2.21 -26.42 -10.77
C ASN A 262 1.41 -26.54 -12.06
N LYS A 263 1.29 -27.75 -12.64
CA LYS A 263 0.61 -27.97 -13.94
C LYS A 263 -0.81 -27.38 -13.97
N ASP A 264 -1.59 -27.57 -12.91
CA ASP A 264 -2.95 -27.06 -12.77
C ASP A 264 -3.01 -25.85 -11.83
N GLY A 265 -1.88 -25.16 -11.66
CA GLY A 265 -1.75 -24.05 -10.73
C GLY A 265 -2.48 -22.80 -11.23
N ILE A 266 -2.96 -22.02 -10.27
CA ILE A 266 -3.68 -20.77 -10.50
C ILE A 266 -2.75 -19.61 -10.14
N VAL A 267 -2.76 -18.58 -10.98
CA VAL A 267 -2.05 -17.34 -10.72
C VAL A 267 -3.07 -16.21 -10.61
N ILE A 268 -3.01 -15.46 -9.52
CA ILE A 268 -3.84 -14.27 -9.27
C ILE A 268 -2.91 -13.07 -9.28
N ILE A 269 -3.12 -12.18 -10.24
CA ILE A 269 -2.36 -10.94 -10.38
C ILE A 269 -3.27 -9.73 -10.23
N SER A 270 -2.79 -8.67 -9.60
CA SER A 270 -3.48 -7.39 -9.41
C SER A 270 -2.46 -6.25 -9.22
N GLY A 271 -2.94 -5.04 -8.90
CA GLY A 271 -2.09 -3.84 -8.88
C GLY A 271 -1.86 -3.28 -10.28
N ILE A 272 -2.80 -3.55 -11.19
CA ILE A 272 -2.75 -3.20 -12.60
C ILE A 272 -3.78 -2.12 -12.87
N LEU A 273 -3.35 -0.96 -13.35
CA LEU A 273 -4.25 0.05 -13.91
C LEU A 273 -4.86 -0.47 -15.21
N GLU A 274 -6.15 -0.24 -15.44
CA GLU A 274 -6.87 -0.73 -16.62
C GLU A 274 -6.17 -0.33 -17.94
N ILE A 275 -5.60 0.87 -17.99
CA ILE A 275 -4.85 1.36 -19.16
C ILE A 275 -3.62 0.50 -19.49
N LEU A 276 -3.04 -0.21 -18.50
CA LEU A 276 -1.86 -1.08 -18.65
C LEU A 276 -2.22 -2.57 -18.80
N GLU A 277 -3.52 -2.92 -18.76
CA GLU A 277 -4.03 -4.29 -18.82
C GLU A 277 -3.44 -5.08 -19.98
N HIS A 278 -3.52 -4.52 -21.18
CA HIS A 278 -3.07 -5.18 -22.41
C HIS A 278 -1.59 -5.54 -22.37
N ASP A 279 -0.76 -4.64 -21.88
CA ASP A 279 0.71 -4.83 -21.83
C ASP A 279 1.09 -5.93 -20.83
N VAL A 280 0.45 -5.91 -19.65
CA VAL A 280 0.66 -6.94 -18.63
C VAL A 280 0.21 -8.30 -19.15
N LEU A 281 -1.02 -8.43 -19.65
CA LEU A 281 -1.52 -9.70 -20.16
C LEU A 281 -0.71 -10.23 -21.33
N SER A 282 -0.20 -9.36 -22.21
CA SER A 282 0.68 -9.75 -23.31
C SER A 282 1.97 -10.42 -22.81
N ALA A 283 2.51 -9.98 -21.67
CA ALA A 283 3.69 -10.61 -21.07
C ALA A 283 3.39 -12.04 -20.57
N PHE A 284 2.24 -12.24 -19.92
CA PHE A 284 1.84 -13.55 -19.40
C PHE A 284 1.42 -14.52 -20.50
N THR A 285 0.61 -14.08 -21.48
CA THR A 285 0.07 -14.94 -22.53
C THR A 285 1.15 -15.46 -23.49
N LYS A 286 2.25 -14.72 -23.67
CA LYS A 286 3.44 -15.16 -24.42
C LYS A 286 4.23 -16.26 -23.69
N LEU A 287 4.00 -16.46 -22.41
CA LEU A 287 4.70 -17.41 -21.56
C LEU A 287 3.77 -18.56 -21.10
N ASP A 288 2.83 -18.93 -21.97
CA ASP A 288 1.89 -20.06 -21.79
C ASP A 288 0.95 -19.93 -20.60
N PHE A 289 0.58 -18.71 -20.24
CA PHE A 289 -0.55 -18.46 -19.35
C PHE A 289 -1.81 -18.10 -20.15
N GLU A 290 -2.98 -18.54 -19.67
CA GLU A 290 -4.26 -18.12 -20.22
C GLU A 290 -5.13 -17.47 -19.15
N VAL A 291 -5.91 -16.47 -19.57
CA VAL A 291 -6.83 -15.75 -18.69
C VAL A 291 -8.06 -16.59 -18.46
N MET A 292 -8.36 -16.92 -17.19
CA MET A 292 -9.57 -17.61 -16.78
C MET A 292 -10.68 -16.64 -16.42
N ASP A 293 -10.34 -15.51 -15.80
CA ASP A 293 -11.30 -14.53 -15.31
C ASP A 293 -10.65 -13.16 -15.13
N ARG A 294 -11.48 -12.11 -15.23
CA ARG A 294 -11.11 -10.70 -15.06
C ARG A 294 -12.04 -10.03 -14.06
N LYS A 295 -11.47 -9.33 -13.08
CA LYS A 295 -12.21 -8.41 -12.21
C LYS A 295 -11.77 -6.98 -12.47
N HIS A 296 -12.70 -6.04 -12.24
CA HIS A 296 -12.47 -4.61 -12.40
C HIS A 296 -13.15 -3.84 -11.27
N LYS A 297 -12.42 -2.93 -10.64
CA LYS A 297 -12.95 -2.01 -9.62
C LYS A 297 -12.22 -0.67 -9.72
N GLY A 298 -12.99 0.41 -9.91
CA GLY A 298 -12.40 1.73 -10.13
C GLY A 298 -11.50 1.73 -11.37
N GLU A 299 -10.26 2.14 -11.22
CA GLU A 299 -9.25 2.14 -12.29
C GLU A 299 -8.39 0.86 -12.30
N TRP A 300 -8.68 -0.12 -11.43
CA TRP A 300 -7.86 -1.29 -11.20
C TRP A 300 -8.47 -2.55 -11.76
N VAL A 301 -7.59 -3.41 -12.28
CA VAL A 301 -7.96 -4.74 -12.75
C VAL A 301 -7.16 -5.83 -12.07
N ALA A 302 -7.78 -6.99 -11.95
CA ALA A 302 -7.16 -8.21 -11.46
C ALA A 302 -7.50 -9.38 -12.37
N PHE A 303 -6.58 -10.33 -12.49
CA PHE A 303 -6.74 -11.50 -13.33
C PHE A 303 -6.50 -12.78 -12.56
N LYS A 304 -7.30 -13.76 -12.88
CA LYS A 304 -7.07 -15.16 -12.54
C LYS A 304 -6.58 -15.86 -13.81
N LEU A 305 -5.37 -16.39 -13.74
CA LEU A 305 -4.69 -17.06 -14.85
C LEU A 305 -4.44 -18.52 -14.49
N LYS A 306 -4.25 -19.35 -15.50
CA LYS A 306 -3.69 -20.71 -15.37
C LYS A 306 -2.62 -20.95 -16.41
N VAL A 307 -1.81 -21.99 -16.20
CA VAL A 307 -0.88 -22.49 -17.21
C VAL A 307 -1.70 -23.14 -18.32
N LYS A 308 -1.39 -22.84 -19.58
CA LYS A 308 -2.00 -23.53 -20.72
C LYS A 308 -1.61 -25.01 -20.71
N ASP A 309 -2.60 -25.87 -20.96
CA ASP A 309 -2.28 -27.27 -21.20
C ASP A 309 -1.45 -27.36 -22.49
N GLY A 310 -0.20 -27.84 -22.35
CA GLY A 310 0.66 -28.09 -23.51
C GLY A 310 0.01 -29.20 -24.35
N ASN A 311 -0.17 -28.91 -25.63
CA ASN A 311 -0.53 -29.94 -26.63
C ASN A 311 0.57 -30.99 -26.72
#